data_857ddeb4331369b17d6fdd9707f2faf1
#
_entry.id   857ddeb4331369b17d6fdd9707f2faf1
#
_cell.length_a   1.000
_cell.length_b   1.000
_cell.length_c   1.000
_cell.angle_alpha   90.00
_cell.angle_beta   90.00
_cell.angle_gamma   90.00
#
_symmetry.space_group_name_H-M   'P 1'
#
loop_
_entity.id
_entity.type
_entity.pdbx_description
1 polymer ?
#
loop_
_entity_poly.entity_id
_entity_poly.type
_entity_poly.pdbx_seq_one_letter_code
_entity_poly.pdbx_strand_id
1 'polypeptide(L)'
;ISAPYGGRVDNIYVHVGDYVGEDSLIATLGTDEVYALVDGTVSGIFASEGDDAESVAERYGAVLFIEPTNRFTLDCSNEKGYSYSENRYIHIGETVYLSCTTDGSHSGVGVVTGVDEKDEKKFSVEVIEGLFYMNESVGVFRNQQYTSMSRIGRGTVGRTAAVAVKSKGSVLKMHVKNGDHVERGQLLFETVTGALKDLRPTGSEVMCDVEGIVASVDAKKGAKVEKGDALITVYPKDEIQIEVLISEADLPTVRVGETVNIEFNWSMEHEDRQEGVISSISYINQTDEKATGTTYKAYINFEP
;
A
#
# COMPACT_ATOMS: atom_id res chain seq x y z
N ILE A 1 8.88 14.70 -12.76
CA ILE A 1 8.47 13.88 -11.62
C ILE A 1 8.04 12.53 -12.12
N SER A 2 8.62 11.47 -11.59
CA SER A 2 8.40 10.10 -12.05
C SER A 2 7.76 9.22 -10.96
N ALA A 3 7.16 8.10 -11.39
CA ALA A 3 6.59 7.12 -10.49
C ALA A 3 7.67 6.48 -9.60
N PRO A 4 7.56 6.56 -8.28
CA PRO A 4 8.56 5.99 -7.37
C PRO A 4 8.54 4.46 -7.35
N TYR A 5 7.44 3.85 -7.73
CA TYR A 5 7.23 2.40 -7.83
C TYR A 5 6.19 2.09 -8.90
N GLY A 6 6.07 0.81 -9.27
CA GLY A 6 5.05 0.35 -10.22
C GLY A 6 3.70 0.18 -9.55
N GLY A 7 2.65 0.70 -10.18
CA GLY A 7 1.30 0.64 -9.65
C GLY A 7 0.27 1.17 -10.64
N ARG A 8 -0.93 1.43 -10.15
CA ARG A 8 -2.00 2.08 -10.90
C ARG A 8 -2.14 3.53 -10.43
N VAL A 9 -2.28 4.46 -11.35
CA VAL A 9 -2.56 5.86 -11.00
C VAL A 9 -4.01 5.98 -10.52
N ASP A 10 -4.20 6.26 -9.26
CA ASP A 10 -5.54 6.43 -8.68
C ASP A 10 -6.09 7.82 -8.94
N ASN A 11 -5.29 8.86 -8.71
CA ASN A 11 -5.64 10.24 -9.01
C ASN A 11 -4.42 11.05 -9.42
N ILE A 12 -4.70 12.13 -10.18
CA ILE A 12 -3.76 13.21 -10.50
C ILE A 12 -4.43 14.49 -10.05
N TYR A 13 -3.71 15.33 -9.32
CA TYR A 13 -4.26 16.52 -8.64
C TYR A 13 -3.84 17.83 -9.31
N VAL A 14 -3.04 17.77 -10.37
CA VAL A 14 -2.49 18.93 -11.06
C VAL A 14 -2.83 18.92 -12.54
N HIS A 15 -2.84 20.11 -13.13
CA HIS A 15 -3.10 20.34 -14.55
C HIS A 15 -1.94 21.09 -15.19
N VAL A 16 -1.85 21.05 -16.51
CA VAL A 16 -0.88 21.84 -17.26
C VAL A 16 -1.11 23.32 -17.01
N GLY A 17 -0.05 24.04 -16.64
CA GLY A 17 -0.07 25.44 -16.26
C GLY A 17 -0.23 25.72 -14.78
N ASP A 18 -0.51 24.71 -13.96
CA ASP A 18 -0.58 24.88 -12.50
C ASP A 18 0.81 25.18 -11.92
N TYR A 19 0.85 26.07 -10.94
CA TYR A 19 2.04 26.30 -10.14
C TYR A 19 2.08 25.29 -8.99
N VAL A 20 3.21 24.61 -8.82
CA VAL A 20 3.44 23.61 -7.76
C VAL A 20 4.67 24.02 -6.94
N GLY A 21 4.57 23.89 -5.63
CA GLY A 21 5.70 24.06 -4.70
C GLY A 21 6.28 22.71 -4.29
N GLU A 22 7.40 22.75 -3.60
CA GLU A 22 7.93 21.58 -2.89
C GLU A 22 6.85 20.99 -1.97
N ASP A 23 6.78 19.68 -1.89
CA ASP A 23 5.76 18.93 -1.13
C ASP A 23 4.30 19.08 -1.63
N SER A 24 4.07 19.68 -2.80
CA SER A 24 2.74 19.66 -3.41
C SER A 24 2.35 18.25 -3.83
N LEU A 25 1.12 17.82 -3.50
CA LEU A 25 0.59 16.51 -3.90
C LEU A 25 0.30 16.49 -5.42
N ILE A 26 1.01 15.65 -6.15
CA ILE A 26 0.90 15.53 -7.60
C ILE A 26 -0.06 14.41 -8.01
N ALA A 27 0.13 13.24 -7.44
CA ALA A 27 -0.65 12.06 -7.78
C ALA A 27 -0.74 11.09 -6.60
N THR A 28 -1.69 10.17 -6.67
CA THR A 28 -1.73 8.98 -5.82
C THR A 28 -1.61 7.73 -6.67
N LEU A 29 -0.79 6.79 -6.22
CA LEU A 29 -0.59 5.48 -6.84
C LEU A 29 -1.23 4.40 -5.95
N GLY A 30 -1.98 3.50 -6.58
CA GLY A 30 -2.60 2.37 -5.89
C GLY A 30 -1.56 1.38 -5.37
N THR A 31 -1.86 0.80 -4.24
CA THR A 31 -1.08 -0.22 -3.55
C THR A 31 -1.86 -1.53 -3.50
N ASP A 32 -1.15 -2.63 -3.28
CA ASP A 32 -1.76 -3.93 -2.98
C ASP A 32 -1.91 -4.05 -1.46
N GLU A 33 -3.15 -3.97 -0.98
CA GLU A 33 -3.49 -3.99 0.44
C GLU A 33 -3.62 -5.42 0.96
N VAL A 34 -2.98 -5.72 2.09
CA VAL A 34 -2.99 -7.04 2.73
C VAL A 34 -3.73 -6.97 4.05
N TYR A 35 -4.78 -7.78 4.18
CA TYR A 35 -5.70 -7.77 5.30
C TYR A 35 -5.60 -9.00 6.17
N ALA A 36 -5.96 -8.88 7.46
CA ALA A 36 -6.08 -9.98 8.38
C ALA A 36 -7.21 -10.94 7.96
N LEU A 37 -6.90 -12.25 7.92
CA LEU A 37 -7.87 -13.29 7.58
C LEU A 37 -8.60 -13.84 8.81
N VAL A 38 -8.07 -13.57 10.00
CA VAL A 38 -8.59 -14.05 11.29
C VAL A 38 -8.43 -12.96 12.36
N ASP A 39 -9.27 -13.06 13.39
CA ASP A 39 -9.09 -12.28 14.61
C ASP A 39 -7.95 -12.87 15.43
N GLY A 40 -7.04 -12.04 15.93
CA GLY A 40 -5.91 -12.56 16.66
C GLY A 40 -4.89 -11.51 17.08
N THR A 41 -3.72 -11.99 17.46
CA THR A 41 -2.59 -11.14 17.86
C THR A 41 -1.44 -11.30 16.87
N VAL A 42 -0.92 -10.20 16.36
CA VAL A 42 0.24 -10.19 15.46
C VAL A 42 1.47 -10.68 16.18
N SER A 43 2.13 -11.68 15.61
CA SER A 43 3.37 -12.23 16.12
C SER A 43 4.38 -12.46 15.00
N GLY A 44 5.66 -12.17 15.26
CA GLY A 44 6.74 -12.43 14.31
C GLY A 44 6.59 -11.64 13.01
N ILE A 45 6.68 -10.31 13.06
CA ILE A 45 6.88 -9.49 11.87
C ILE A 45 8.33 -9.61 11.42
N PHE A 46 8.55 -10.07 10.20
CA PHE A 46 9.88 -10.34 9.64
C PHE A 46 10.28 -9.36 8.55
N ALA A 47 9.34 -8.59 8.01
CA ALA A 47 9.58 -7.59 7.00
C ALA A 47 9.60 -6.18 7.59
N SER A 48 10.43 -5.34 7.01
CA SER A 48 10.45 -3.89 7.20
C SER A 48 10.00 -3.21 5.91
N GLU A 49 9.65 -1.93 6.00
CA GLU A 49 9.37 -1.11 4.81
C GLU A 49 10.59 -1.10 3.87
N GLY A 50 10.34 -1.35 2.59
CA GLY A 50 11.36 -1.52 1.56
C GLY A 50 11.78 -2.96 1.28
N ASP A 51 11.47 -3.91 2.17
CA ASP A 51 11.82 -5.32 1.96
C ASP A 51 10.92 -5.97 0.90
N ASP A 52 11.46 -6.91 0.15
CA ASP A 52 10.70 -7.76 -0.76
C ASP A 52 9.94 -8.83 0.03
N ALA A 53 8.61 -8.73 0.01
CA ALA A 53 7.71 -9.56 0.80
C ALA A 53 7.80 -11.06 0.44
N GLU A 54 8.04 -11.38 -0.84
CA GLU A 54 8.17 -12.76 -1.32
C GLU A 54 9.45 -13.39 -0.78
N SER A 55 10.59 -12.70 -0.88
CA SER A 55 11.87 -13.15 -0.33
C SER A 55 11.84 -13.32 1.19
N VAL A 56 11.16 -12.43 1.89
CA VAL A 56 10.96 -12.55 3.36
C VAL A 56 10.11 -13.76 3.67
N ALA A 57 9.00 -13.97 2.95
CA ALA A 57 8.12 -15.12 3.14
C ALA A 57 8.80 -16.46 2.80
N GLU A 58 9.67 -16.49 1.80
CA GLU A 58 10.48 -17.69 1.50
C GLU A 58 11.46 -18.01 2.64
N ARG A 59 12.08 -16.98 3.23
CA ARG A 59 13.08 -17.15 4.27
C ARG A 59 12.50 -17.51 5.63
N TYR A 60 11.39 -16.88 6.02
CA TYR A 60 10.82 -16.96 7.36
C TYR A 60 9.46 -17.68 7.42
N GLY A 61 8.90 -18.07 6.27
CA GLY A 61 7.60 -18.72 6.17
C GLY A 61 6.43 -17.76 5.99
N ALA A 62 6.60 -16.48 6.35
CA ALA A 62 5.60 -15.43 6.23
C ALA A 62 6.24 -14.04 6.29
N VAL A 63 5.50 -13.00 5.90
CA VAL A 63 5.80 -11.59 6.20
C VAL A 63 5.56 -11.31 7.68
N LEU A 64 4.45 -11.82 8.18
CA LEU A 64 4.10 -11.85 9.61
C LEU A 64 3.19 -13.05 9.92
N PHE A 65 3.06 -13.38 11.21
CA PHE A 65 2.09 -14.34 11.70
C PHE A 65 1.01 -13.68 12.53
N ILE A 66 -0.20 -14.24 12.49
CA ILE A 66 -1.29 -13.89 13.40
C ILE A 66 -1.59 -15.13 14.24
N GLU A 67 -1.46 -15.00 15.56
CA GLU A 67 -1.96 -16.02 16.50
C GLU A 67 -3.46 -15.80 16.69
N PRO A 68 -4.32 -16.73 16.25
CA PRO A 68 -5.76 -16.59 16.37
C PRO A 68 -6.21 -16.42 17.83
N THR A 69 -7.26 -15.66 18.06
CA THR A 69 -7.89 -15.46 19.38
C THR A 69 -8.32 -16.82 19.96
N ASN A 70 -8.89 -17.68 19.12
CA ASN A 70 -9.26 -19.01 19.50
C ASN A 70 -8.05 -19.95 19.44
N ARG A 71 -7.49 -20.22 20.62
CA ARG A 71 -6.18 -20.89 20.76
C ARG A 71 -6.24 -22.40 20.63
N PHE A 72 -7.44 -23.00 20.72
CA PHE A 72 -7.61 -24.43 20.70
C PHE A 72 -8.40 -24.89 19.48
N THR A 73 -7.96 -26.00 18.93
CA THR A 73 -8.66 -26.75 17.90
C THR A 73 -8.73 -28.21 18.33
N LEU A 74 -9.72 -28.93 17.82
CA LEU A 74 -9.82 -30.36 18.03
C LEU A 74 -9.78 -31.09 16.69
N ASP A 75 -8.90 -32.08 16.61
CA ASP A 75 -8.94 -33.09 15.56
C ASP A 75 -9.86 -34.19 16.02
N CYS A 76 -11.02 -34.28 15.38
CA CYS A 76 -12.13 -35.13 15.80
C CYS A 76 -12.35 -36.29 14.83
N SER A 77 -12.90 -37.37 15.37
CA SER A 77 -13.45 -38.51 14.60
C SER A 77 -14.80 -38.88 15.13
N ASN A 78 -15.74 -39.15 14.22
CA ASN A 78 -17.03 -39.73 14.54
C ASN A 78 -17.01 -41.27 14.47
N GLU A 79 -15.86 -41.91 14.20
CA GLU A 79 -15.69 -43.34 14.21
C GLU A 79 -15.95 -43.89 15.60
N LYS A 80 -17.00 -44.68 15.81
CA LYS A 80 -17.47 -45.19 17.11
C LYS A 80 -17.84 -44.09 18.12
N GLY A 81 -17.98 -42.84 17.71
CA GLY A 81 -18.25 -41.68 18.56
C GLY A 81 -19.73 -41.32 18.70
N TYR A 82 -20.60 -41.89 17.88
CA TYR A 82 -22.01 -41.55 17.86
C TYR A 82 -22.91 -42.77 18.24
N SER A 83 -24.02 -42.50 18.90
CA SER A 83 -24.99 -43.52 19.30
C SER A 83 -26.13 -43.71 18.28
N TYR A 84 -26.39 -42.73 17.43
CA TYR A 84 -27.45 -42.71 16.42
C TYR A 84 -26.86 -42.47 15.03
N SER A 85 -27.45 -43.16 14.02
CA SER A 85 -27.01 -43.06 12.62
C SER A 85 -27.01 -41.62 12.07
N GLU A 86 -27.92 -40.78 12.55
CA GLU A 86 -28.04 -39.36 12.16
C GLU A 86 -26.87 -38.51 12.65
N ASN A 87 -26.26 -38.90 13.78
CA ASN A 87 -25.14 -38.18 14.36
C ASN A 87 -23.83 -38.40 13.60
N ARG A 88 -23.80 -39.26 12.60
CA ARG A 88 -22.63 -39.43 11.73
C ARG A 88 -22.46 -38.31 10.71
N TYR A 89 -23.53 -37.57 10.41
CA TYR A 89 -23.48 -36.47 9.45
C TYR A 89 -23.02 -35.20 10.17
N ILE A 90 -21.89 -34.70 9.77
CA ILE A 90 -21.25 -33.52 10.35
C ILE A 90 -21.39 -32.36 9.35
N HIS A 91 -21.77 -31.19 9.84
CA HIS A 91 -21.95 -30.01 9.02
C HIS A 91 -20.96 -28.90 9.40
N ILE A 92 -20.27 -28.35 8.42
CA ILE A 92 -19.41 -27.18 8.63
C ILE A 92 -20.27 -25.99 9.09
N GLY A 93 -19.80 -25.26 10.10
CA GLY A 93 -20.54 -24.17 10.75
C GLY A 93 -21.48 -24.61 11.87
N GLU A 94 -21.61 -25.95 12.14
CA GLU A 94 -22.40 -26.44 13.23
C GLU A 94 -21.80 -26.09 14.59
N THR A 95 -22.60 -25.49 15.48
CA THR A 95 -22.21 -25.28 16.87
C THR A 95 -22.26 -26.57 17.67
N VAL A 96 -21.22 -26.89 18.36
CA VAL A 96 -21.07 -28.14 19.15
C VAL A 96 -20.64 -27.82 20.58
N TYR A 97 -21.01 -28.71 21.48
CA TYR A 97 -20.70 -28.66 22.89
C TYR A 97 -19.62 -29.68 23.23
N LEU A 98 -18.63 -29.25 23.99
CA LEU A 98 -17.40 -29.97 24.24
C LEU A 98 -17.33 -30.36 25.73
N SER A 99 -16.97 -31.61 26.01
CA SER A 99 -16.76 -32.05 27.40
C SER A 99 -15.59 -33.00 27.46
N CYS A 100 -14.69 -32.79 28.45
CA CYS A 100 -13.60 -33.69 28.74
C CYS A 100 -14.13 -35.12 28.99
N THR A 101 -13.51 -36.13 28.38
CA THR A 101 -13.96 -37.51 28.48
C THR A 101 -13.44 -38.22 29.72
N THR A 102 -12.45 -37.67 30.42
CA THR A 102 -11.80 -38.28 31.58
C THR A 102 -12.64 -38.14 32.85
N ASP A 103 -13.05 -36.92 33.15
CA ASP A 103 -13.74 -36.57 34.38
C ASP A 103 -14.87 -35.56 34.22
N GLY A 104 -15.07 -35.04 33.01
CA GLY A 104 -16.07 -34.01 32.70
C GLY A 104 -15.74 -32.65 33.35
N SER A 105 -14.54 -32.45 33.87
CA SER A 105 -14.16 -31.22 34.59
C SER A 105 -14.08 -29.98 33.67
N HIS A 106 -13.73 -30.20 32.41
CA HIS A 106 -13.64 -29.15 31.41
C HIS A 106 -14.77 -29.29 30.39
N SER A 107 -15.38 -28.17 30.07
CA SER A 107 -16.43 -28.06 29.07
C SER A 107 -16.29 -26.78 28.28
N GLY A 108 -16.90 -26.74 27.10
CA GLY A 108 -16.80 -25.59 26.22
C GLY A 108 -17.77 -25.65 25.06
N VAL A 109 -17.68 -24.67 24.20
CA VAL A 109 -18.42 -24.54 22.94
C VAL A 109 -17.44 -24.44 21.80
N GLY A 110 -17.73 -25.08 20.70
CA GLY A 110 -16.94 -25.01 19.48
C GLY A 110 -17.82 -24.91 18.25
N VAL A 111 -17.18 -24.67 17.12
CA VAL A 111 -17.80 -24.70 15.80
C VAL A 111 -17.02 -25.66 14.91
N VAL A 112 -17.73 -26.45 14.14
CA VAL A 112 -17.12 -27.33 13.14
C VAL A 112 -16.58 -26.46 11.99
N THR A 113 -15.27 -26.52 11.78
CA THR A 113 -14.58 -25.67 10.76
C THR A 113 -14.25 -26.44 9.49
N GLY A 114 -14.21 -27.78 9.56
CA GLY A 114 -13.88 -28.59 8.40
C GLY A 114 -14.29 -30.08 8.58
N VAL A 115 -14.53 -30.70 7.45
CA VAL A 115 -14.73 -32.17 7.33
C VAL A 115 -13.71 -32.65 6.32
N ASP A 116 -13.00 -33.75 6.61
CA ASP A 116 -11.99 -34.28 5.71
C ASP A 116 -12.66 -34.84 4.45
N GLU A 117 -12.26 -34.39 3.28
CA GLU A 117 -12.82 -34.79 1.99
C GLU A 117 -12.57 -36.27 1.66
N LYS A 118 -11.51 -36.86 2.22
CA LYS A 118 -11.13 -38.26 1.99
C LYS A 118 -11.68 -39.21 3.04
N ASP A 119 -11.96 -38.70 4.21
CA ASP A 119 -12.50 -39.47 5.33
C ASP A 119 -13.57 -38.65 6.07
N GLU A 120 -14.79 -38.69 5.58
CA GLU A 120 -15.97 -38.00 6.16
C GLU A 120 -16.18 -38.27 7.67
N LYS A 121 -15.44 -39.21 8.23
CA LYS A 121 -15.45 -39.48 9.67
C LYS A 121 -14.54 -38.54 10.46
N LYS A 122 -13.65 -37.84 9.78
CA LYS A 122 -12.74 -36.88 10.41
C LYS A 122 -13.25 -35.46 10.20
N PHE A 123 -13.22 -34.69 11.27
CA PHE A 123 -13.64 -33.30 11.23
C PHE A 123 -12.84 -32.47 12.26
N SER A 124 -12.77 -31.20 11.99
CA SER A 124 -12.08 -30.24 12.86
C SER A 124 -13.08 -29.33 13.55
N VAL A 125 -12.83 -29.03 14.82
CA VAL A 125 -13.63 -28.11 15.62
C VAL A 125 -12.74 -27.03 16.19
N GLU A 126 -13.09 -25.78 15.96
CA GLU A 126 -12.49 -24.63 16.63
C GLU A 126 -13.20 -24.38 17.96
N VAL A 127 -12.44 -24.26 19.05
CA VAL A 127 -12.99 -23.97 20.37
C VAL A 127 -13.18 -22.47 20.51
N ILE A 128 -14.45 -22.05 20.66
CA ILE A 128 -14.82 -20.64 20.85
C ILE A 128 -14.80 -20.27 22.32
N GLU A 129 -15.32 -21.17 23.16
CA GLU A 129 -15.45 -20.95 24.59
C GLU A 129 -15.04 -22.21 25.35
N GLY A 130 -14.36 -22.01 26.48
CA GLY A 130 -13.89 -23.05 27.36
C GLY A 130 -12.36 -23.12 27.48
N LEU A 131 -11.91 -23.73 28.56
CA LEU A 131 -10.48 -23.94 28.82
C LEU A 131 -10.19 -25.44 28.86
N PHE A 132 -9.27 -25.88 28.03
CA PHE A 132 -8.83 -27.25 27.92
C PHE A 132 -7.34 -27.36 28.06
N TYR A 133 -6.84 -28.54 28.42
CA TYR A 133 -5.42 -28.85 28.40
C TYR A 133 -5.02 -29.41 27.01
N MET A 134 -3.78 -29.17 26.63
CA MET A 134 -3.21 -29.76 25.43
C MET A 134 -3.24 -31.30 25.52
N ASN A 135 -3.63 -31.92 24.38
CA ASN A 135 -3.80 -33.37 24.24
C ASN A 135 -4.92 -33.97 25.09
N GLU A 136 -5.79 -33.15 25.66
CA GLU A 136 -6.97 -33.62 26.38
C GLU A 136 -7.95 -34.28 25.41
N SER A 137 -8.55 -35.41 25.82
CA SER A 137 -9.56 -36.10 25.02
C SER A 137 -10.94 -35.54 25.35
N VAL A 138 -11.64 -35.07 24.30
CA VAL A 138 -12.91 -34.35 24.42
C VAL A 138 -13.98 -35.02 23.61
N GLY A 139 -15.17 -35.23 24.21
CA GLY A 139 -16.38 -35.61 23.53
C GLY A 139 -17.06 -34.43 22.87
N VAL A 140 -17.58 -34.60 21.67
CA VAL A 140 -18.27 -33.59 20.89
C VAL A 140 -19.74 -33.90 20.80
N PHE A 141 -20.61 -32.97 21.20
CA PHE A 141 -22.04 -33.16 21.37
C PHE A 141 -22.85 -32.05 20.68
N ARG A 142 -24.07 -32.40 20.26
CA ARG A 142 -25.03 -31.42 19.68
C ARG A 142 -25.86 -30.70 20.73
N ASN A 143 -25.82 -31.14 21.97
CA ASN A 143 -26.55 -30.48 23.05
C ASN A 143 -25.68 -30.24 24.28
N GLN A 144 -26.08 -29.29 25.08
CA GLN A 144 -25.38 -28.81 26.26
C GLN A 144 -25.49 -29.80 27.46
N GLN A 145 -26.38 -30.79 27.37
CA GLN A 145 -26.56 -31.83 28.39
C GLN A 145 -25.57 -32.95 28.25
N TYR A 146 -24.73 -32.95 27.21
CA TYR A 146 -23.71 -33.96 26.93
C TYR A 146 -24.25 -35.41 26.90
N THR A 147 -25.48 -35.56 26.42
CA THR A 147 -26.13 -36.90 26.37
C THR A 147 -25.43 -37.78 25.36
N SER A 148 -25.37 -39.09 25.63
CA SER A 148 -24.80 -40.04 24.69
C SER A 148 -25.54 -40.07 23.34
N MET A 149 -26.82 -39.69 23.35
CA MET A 149 -27.65 -39.59 22.14
C MET A 149 -27.30 -38.43 21.22
N SER A 150 -26.69 -37.38 21.77
CA SER A 150 -26.28 -36.20 21.02
C SER A 150 -24.80 -36.19 20.64
N ARG A 151 -24.05 -37.22 21.05
CA ARG A 151 -22.62 -37.30 20.75
C ARG A 151 -22.39 -37.57 19.26
N ILE A 152 -21.62 -36.69 18.63
CA ILE A 152 -21.27 -36.79 17.21
C ILE A 152 -19.83 -37.27 17.00
N GLY A 153 -18.98 -37.23 18.03
CA GLY A 153 -17.60 -37.68 17.91
C GLY A 153 -16.78 -37.52 19.17
N ARG A 154 -15.47 -37.73 19.00
CA ARG A 154 -14.44 -37.46 19.96
C ARG A 154 -13.25 -36.79 19.27
N GLY A 155 -12.56 -35.92 19.97
CA GLY A 155 -11.38 -35.29 19.47
C GLY A 155 -10.28 -35.15 20.54
N THR A 156 -9.14 -34.75 20.11
CA THR A 156 -8.02 -34.40 20.96
C THR A 156 -7.71 -32.91 20.80
N VAL A 157 -7.52 -32.23 21.92
CA VAL A 157 -7.24 -30.79 21.91
C VAL A 157 -5.82 -30.55 21.39
N GLY A 158 -5.76 -29.74 20.35
CA GLY A 158 -4.54 -29.20 19.78
C GLY A 158 -4.48 -27.67 19.91
N ARG A 159 -3.34 -27.10 19.60
CA ARG A 159 -3.19 -25.66 19.47
C ARG A 159 -3.55 -25.23 18.06
N THR A 160 -4.34 -24.20 17.96
CA THR A 160 -4.58 -23.55 16.66
C THR A 160 -3.25 -22.98 16.14
N ALA A 161 -2.91 -23.33 14.91
CA ALA A 161 -1.68 -22.85 14.29
C ALA A 161 -1.76 -21.35 14.01
N ALA A 162 -0.65 -20.66 14.16
CA ALA A 162 -0.54 -19.27 13.72
C ALA A 162 -0.76 -19.17 12.20
N VAL A 163 -1.50 -18.16 11.79
CA VAL A 163 -1.81 -17.91 10.38
C VAL A 163 -0.66 -17.13 9.74
N ALA A 164 -0.04 -17.73 8.73
CA ALA A 164 1.03 -17.08 7.97
C ALA A 164 0.44 -16.10 6.95
N VAL A 165 0.79 -14.84 7.05
CA VAL A 165 0.41 -13.79 6.10
C VAL A 165 1.55 -13.60 5.11
N LYS A 166 1.24 -13.76 3.83
CA LYS A 166 2.21 -13.64 2.72
C LYS A 166 1.69 -12.64 1.69
N SER A 167 2.60 -12.00 0.99
CA SER A 167 2.30 -11.13 -0.14
C SER A 167 3.43 -11.18 -1.17
N LYS A 168 3.23 -10.49 -2.29
CA LYS A 168 4.23 -10.25 -3.34
C LYS A 168 4.59 -8.78 -3.35
N GLY A 169 5.72 -8.46 -4.02
CA GLY A 169 6.20 -7.10 -4.14
C GLY A 169 6.94 -6.57 -2.92
N SER A 170 7.29 -5.30 -2.93
CA SER A 170 8.01 -4.67 -1.82
C SER A 170 7.04 -4.07 -0.81
N VAL A 171 7.31 -4.25 0.48
CA VAL A 171 6.52 -3.65 1.56
C VAL A 171 6.67 -2.13 1.51
N LEU A 172 5.56 -1.45 1.23
CA LEU A 172 5.51 0.00 1.19
C LEU A 172 5.34 0.58 2.59
N LYS A 173 4.35 0.05 3.32
CA LYS A 173 3.99 0.53 4.65
C LYS A 173 3.46 -0.60 5.53
N MET A 174 3.91 -0.61 6.78
CA MET A 174 3.44 -1.52 7.81
C MET A 174 2.48 -0.77 8.76
N HIS A 175 1.23 -1.25 8.89
CA HIS A 175 0.20 -0.62 9.72
C HIS A 175 0.07 -1.26 11.10
N VAL A 176 0.75 -2.39 11.33
CA VAL A 176 0.67 -3.15 12.59
C VAL A 176 2.05 -3.39 13.18
N LYS A 177 2.09 -3.67 14.48
CA LYS A 177 3.27 -3.99 15.25
C LYS A 177 3.12 -5.35 15.93
N ASN A 178 4.24 -5.96 16.33
CA ASN A 178 4.20 -7.17 17.16
C ASN A 178 3.42 -6.92 18.45
N GLY A 179 2.47 -7.80 18.74
CA GLY A 179 1.61 -7.72 19.91
C GLY A 179 0.29 -6.98 19.68
N ASP A 180 0.08 -6.35 18.53
CA ASP A 180 -1.18 -5.71 18.21
C ASP A 180 -2.29 -6.76 18.05
N HIS A 181 -3.47 -6.46 18.62
CA HIS A 181 -4.67 -7.23 18.35
C HIS A 181 -5.28 -6.74 17.03
N VAL A 182 -5.63 -7.68 16.16
CA VAL A 182 -6.22 -7.40 14.84
C VAL A 182 -7.53 -8.15 14.67
N GLU A 183 -8.45 -7.53 13.97
CA GLU A 183 -9.73 -8.13 13.56
C GLU A 183 -9.67 -8.59 12.11
N ARG A 184 -10.46 -9.58 11.76
CA ARG A 184 -10.61 -10.03 10.36
C ARG A 184 -11.02 -8.86 9.47
N GLY A 185 -10.29 -8.66 8.37
CA GLY A 185 -10.50 -7.54 7.44
C GLY A 185 -9.77 -6.25 7.82
N GLN A 186 -9.00 -6.24 8.91
CA GLN A 186 -8.13 -5.11 9.24
C GLN A 186 -6.91 -5.09 8.34
N LEU A 187 -6.55 -3.90 7.83
CA LEU A 187 -5.36 -3.67 7.03
C LEU A 187 -4.09 -3.92 7.85
N LEU A 188 -3.22 -4.78 7.35
CA LEU A 188 -1.97 -5.15 8.00
C LEU A 188 -0.77 -4.39 7.42
N PHE A 189 -0.64 -4.42 6.12
CA PHE A 189 0.42 -3.73 5.40
C PHE A 189 0.04 -3.57 3.93
N GLU A 190 0.79 -2.71 3.25
CA GLU A 190 0.66 -2.44 1.82
C GLU A 190 1.92 -2.86 1.09
N THR A 191 1.76 -3.38 -0.12
CA THR A 191 2.86 -3.72 -1.00
C THR A 191 2.71 -3.05 -2.37
N VAL A 192 3.83 -2.91 -3.07
CA VAL A 192 3.90 -2.31 -4.40
C VAL A 192 4.80 -3.13 -5.32
N THR A 193 4.59 -2.99 -6.62
CA THR A 193 5.43 -3.65 -7.61
C THR A 193 6.74 -2.89 -7.79
N GLY A 194 7.86 -3.61 -7.78
CA GLY A 194 9.20 -3.06 -7.98
C GLY A 194 9.99 -2.87 -6.67
N ALA A 195 11.30 -2.71 -6.80
CA ALA A 195 12.20 -2.55 -5.66
C ALA A 195 12.18 -1.12 -5.12
N LEU A 196 12.02 -0.98 -3.79
CA LEU A 196 12.01 0.30 -3.09
C LEU A 196 13.38 0.71 -2.52
N LYS A 197 14.45 -0.02 -2.82
CA LYS A 197 15.77 0.03 -2.14
C LYS A 197 16.39 1.42 -1.95
N ASP A 198 16.03 2.42 -2.75
CA ASP A 198 16.66 3.75 -2.70
C ASP A 198 15.64 4.89 -2.51
N LEU A 199 14.40 4.54 -2.20
CA LEU A 199 13.33 5.49 -2.00
C LEU A 199 12.92 5.47 -0.52
N ARG A 200 12.68 6.64 0.03
CA ARG A 200 11.88 6.77 1.26
C ARG A 200 10.43 6.89 0.82
N PRO A 201 9.67 5.79 0.76
CA PRO A 201 8.28 5.86 0.32
C PRO A 201 7.48 6.62 1.36
N THR A 202 6.83 7.68 0.92
CA THR A 202 5.88 8.47 1.71
C THR A 202 4.46 7.89 1.65
N GLY A 203 4.33 6.60 1.31
CA GLY A 203 3.04 5.94 1.10
C GLY A 203 2.59 5.98 -0.36
N SER A 204 1.28 6.05 -0.59
CA SER A 204 0.67 6.08 -1.94
C SER A 204 0.75 7.46 -2.61
N GLU A 205 1.18 8.49 -1.90
CA GLU A 205 1.24 9.87 -2.37
C GLU A 205 2.56 10.15 -3.10
N VAL A 206 2.48 10.79 -4.26
CA VAL A 206 3.62 11.30 -5.00
C VAL A 206 3.65 12.81 -4.86
N MET A 207 4.69 13.29 -4.20
CA MET A 207 4.89 14.70 -3.92
C MET A 207 5.84 15.32 -4.93
N CYS A 208 5.71 16.62 -5.12
CA CYS A 208 6.63 17.40 -5.92
C CYS A 208 7.93 17.69 -5.13
N ASP A 209 9.06 17.54 -5.78
CA ASP A 209 10.38 17.80 -5.22
C ASP A 209 11.01 19.10 -5.75
N VAL A 210 10.27 19.85 -6.57
CA VAL A 210 10.73 21.11 -7.18
C VAL A 210 9.59 22.14 -7.20
N GLU A 211 9.93 23.40 -7.11
CA GLU A 211 9.01 24.53 -7.28
C GLU A 211 8.98 24.96 -8.76
N GLY A 212 7.79 25.12 -9.36
CA GLY A 212 7.69 25.48 -10.77
C GLY A 212 6.31 25.37 -11.36
N ILE A 213 6.23 25.38 -12.69
CA ILE A 213 5.00 25.27 -13.47
C ILE A 213 4.91 23.91 -14.15
N VAL A 214 3.74 23.26 -14.05
CA VAL A 214 3.47 21.99 -14.72
C VAL A 214 3.44 22.19 -16.23
N ALA A 215 4.42 21.62 -16.93
CA ALA A 215 4.56 21.70 -18.38
C ALA A 215 3.73 20.64 -19.11
N SER A 216 3.69 19.41 -18.58
CA SER A 216 2.88 18.33 -19.09
C SER A 216 2.38 17.41 -18.00
N VAL A 217 1.25 16.74 -18.24
CA VAL A 217 0.73 15.64 -17.44
C VAL A 217 0.76 14.40 -18.33
N ASP A 218 1.73 13.52 -18.08
CA ASP A 218 2.04 12.37 -18.93
C ASP A 218 1.25 11.12 -18.53
N ALA A 219 0.95 10.99 -17.24
CA ALA A 219 0.13 9.91 -16.73
C ALA A 219 -1.37 10.23 -16.79
N LYS A 220 -2.21 9.18 -16.77
CA LYS A 220 -3.67 9.29 -16.73
C LYS A 220 -4.24 8.48 -15.58
N LYS A 221 -5.30 8.99 -14.96
CA LYS A 221 -6.07 8.24 -13.97
C LYS A 221 -6.46 6.86 -14.50
N GLY A 222 -6.18 5.83 -13.71
CA GLY A 222 -6.45 4.44 -14.05
C GLY A 222 -5.38 3.76 -14.92
N ALA A 223 -4.36 4.49 -15.40
CA ALA A 223 -3.25 3.91 -16.15
C ALA A 223 -2.32 3.11 -15.22
N LYS A 224 -1.74 2.05 -15.76
CA LYS A 224 -0.65 1.32 -15.10
C LYS A 224 0.65 2.03 -15.43
N VAL A 225 1.48 2.25 -14.42
CA VAL A 225 2.81 2.82 -14.53
C VAL A 225 3.84 1.88 -13.92
N GLU A 226 5.06 1.95 -14.42
CA GLU A 226 6.23 1.27 -13.86
C GLU A 226 7.11 2.28 -13.12
N LYS A 227 7.99 1.78 -12.26
CA LYS A 227 8.96 2.64 -11.56
C LYS A 227 9.80 3.42 -12.58
N GLY A 228 9.83 4.76 -12.44
CA GLY A 228 10.56 5.67 -13.31
C GLY A 228 9.75 6.24 -14.46
N ASP A 229 8.52 5.76 -14.71
CA ASP A 229 7.64 6.37 -15.70
C ASP A 229 7.32 7.82 -15.33
N ALA A 230 7.35 8.72 -16.31
CA ALA A 230 7.01 10.12 -16.10
C ALA A 230 5.52 10.26 -15.76
N LEU A 231 5.23 10.93 -14.65
CA LEU A 231 3.88 11.30 -14.25
C LEU A 231 3.53 12.71 -14.72
N ILE A 232 4.43 13.65 -14.45
CA ILE A 232 4.34 15.05 -14.89
C ILE A 232 5.74 15.58 -15.20
N THR A 233 5.78 16.61 -16.01
CA THR A 233 6.98 17.43 -16.22
C THR A 233 6.74 18.81 -15.62
N VAL A 234 7.70 19.30 -14.83
CA VAL A 234 7.68 20.64 -14.21
C VAL A 234 8.83 21.45 -14.76
N TYR A 235 8.57 22.67 -15.18
CA TYR A 235 9.61 23.66 -15.40
C TYR A 235 9.94 24.33 -14.07
N PRO A 236 11.16 24.14 -13.55
CA PRO A 236 11.58 24.79 -12.29
C PRO A 236 11.49 26.30 -12.39
N LYS A 237 11.07 26.94 -11.29
CA LYS A 237 10.94 28.40 -11.21
C LYS A 237 12.24 29.12 -11.60
N ASP A 238 13.36 28.59 -11.16
CA ASP A 238 14.70 29.20 -11.40
C ASP A 238 15.16 29.07 -12.85
N GLU A 239 14.54 28.19 -13.66
CA GLU A 239 14.86 27.99 -15.07
C GLU A 239 13.91 28.71 -16.03
N ILE A 240 12.88 29.40 -15.52
CA ILE A 240 11.97 30.18 -16.35
C ILE A 240 12.65 31.47 -16.75
N GLN A 241 12.95 31.57 -18.05
CA GLN A 241 13.66 32.71 -18.62
C GLN A 241 12.94 33.21 -19.87
N ILE A 242 12.95 34.53 -20.06
CA ILE A 242 12.52 35.12 -21.31
C ILE A 242 13.79 35.41 -22.16
N GLU A 243 13.80 34.81 -23.37
CA GLU A 243 14.84 35.10 -24.36
C GLU A 243 14.44 36.34 -25.15
N VAL A 244 15.31 37.36 -25.15
CA VAL A 244 15.14 38.55 -25.97
C VAL A 244 16.33 38.73 -26.89
N LEU A 245 16.06 39.27 -28.07
CA LEU A 245 17.10 39.64 -29.04
C LEU A 245 17.49 41.12 -28.86
N ILE A 246 18.76 41.39 -28.63
CA ILE A 246 19.31 42.74 -28.50
C ILE A 246 20.07 43.06 -29.76
N SER A 247 19.87 44.26 -30.30
CA SER A 247 20.66 44.73 -31.46
C SER A 247 22.12 45.04 -31.02
N GLU A 248 23.05 44.94 -31.99
CA GLU A 248 24.43 45.32 -31.75
C GLU A 248 24.59 46.80 -31.24
N ALA A 249 23.68 47.66 -31.68
CA ALA A 249 23.65 49.08 -31.31
C ALA A 249 23.27 49.27 -29.82
N ASP A 250 22.35 48.42 -29.32
CA ASP A 250 21.82 48.49 -27.94
C ASP A 250 22.64 47.69 -26.94
N LEU A 251 23.47 46.75 -27.40
CA LEU A 251 24.30 45.90 -26.56
C LEU A 251 25.16 46.64 -25.52
N PRO A 252 25.76 47.84 -25.85
CA PRO A 252 26.53 48.56 -24.86
C PRO A 252 25.70 49.17 -23.72
N THR A 253 24.39 49.29 -23.89
CA THR A 253 23.46 49.90 -22.92
C THR A 253 22.85 48.90 -21.97
N VAL A 254 22.93 47.59 -22.27
CA VAL A 254 22.32 46.50 -21.52
C VAL A 254 23.36 45.78 -20.68
N ARG A 255 23.08 45.55 -19.39
CA ARG A 255 24.02 44.90 -18.47
C ARG A 255 23.39 43.76 -17.71
N VAL A 256 24.16 42.71 -17.48
CA VAL A 256 23.77 41.60 -16.58
C VAL A 256 23.54 42.15 -15.17
N GLY A 257 22.46 41.77 -14.53
CA GLY A 257 22.01 42.24 -13.22
C GLY A 257 21.12 43.50 -13.27
N GLU A 258 20.81 44.01 -14.46
CA GLU A 258 19.89 45.14 -14.62
C GLU A 258 18.45 44.71 -14.55
N THR A 259 17.60 45.47 -13.84
CA THR A 259 16.15 45.23 -13.76
C THR A 259 15.48 45.78 -15.00
N VAL A 260 14.59 44.98 -15.56
CA VAL A 260 13.79 45.32 -16.75
C VAL A 260 12.31 45.13 -16.45
N ASN A 261 11.48 45.96 -17.09
CA ASN A 261 10.03 45.79 -17.03
C ASN A 261 9.55 44.86 -18.17
N ILE A 262 8.80 43.86 -17.81
CA ILE A 262 8.20 42.90 -18.74
C ILE A 262 6.73 43.27 -18.91
N GLU A 263 6.33 43.58 -20.13
CA GLU A 263 4.93 43.83 -20.50
C GLU A 263 4.48 42.69 -21.42
N PHE A 264 3.43 41.94 -20.99
CA PHE A 264 2.84 40.93 -21.83
C PHE A 264 1.80 41.52 -22.78
N ASN A 265 1.88 41.22 -24.05
CA ASN A 265 1.01 41.78 -25.10
C ASN A 265 -0.46 41.28 -25.07
N TRP A 266 -0.79 40.32 -24.16
CA TRP A 266 -2.17 39.89 -23.91
C TRP A 266 -2.86 40.67 -22.79
N SER A 267 -2.11 41.42 -21.97
CA SER A 267 -2.69 42.28 -20.94
C SER A 267 -3.24 43.54 -21.57
N MET A 268 -4.55 43.74 -21.48
CA MET A 268 -5.21 44.96 -21.99
C MET A 268 -5.11 46.14 -21.01
N GLU A 269 -4.68 45.93 -19.79
CA GLU A 269 -4.51 46.91 -18.73
C GLU A 269 -3.01 47.02 -18.40
N HIS A 270 -2.45 48.21 -18.48
CA HIS A 270 -1.04 48.50 -18.22
C HIS A 270 -0.59 48.23 -16.75
N GLU A 271 -1.43 47.58 -15.96
CA GLU A 271 -1.16 47.30 -14.55
C GLU A 271 -0.41 45.95 -14.33
N ASP A 272 -0.34 45.07 -15.34
CA ASP A 272 0.38 43.80 -15.23
C ASP A 272 1.83 43.92 -15.73
N ARG A 273 2.60 44.83 -15.12
CA ARG A 273 4.03 44.88 -15.33
C ARG A 273 4.73 44.00 -14.31
N GLN A 274 5.54 43.09 -14.83
CA GLN A 274 6.42 42.27 -13.98
C GLN A 274 7.85 42.80 -14.12
N GLU A 275 8.58 42.75 -13.02
CA GLU A 275 10.00 43.04 -13.02
C GLU A 275 10.81 41.78 -13.27
N GLY A 276 11.76 41.84 -14.18
CA GLY A 276 12.73 40.78 -14.42
C GLY A 276 14.16 41.30 -14.30
N VAL A 277 15.10 40.38 -14.15
CA VAL A 277 16.53 40.69 -14.06
C VAL A 277 17.26 40.03 -15.21
N ILE A 278 18.11 40.77 -15.93
CA ILE A 278 18.95 40.22 -16.98
C ILE A 278 19.97 39.28 -16.33
N SER A 279 19.76 37.94 -16.54
CA SER A 279 20.60 36.90 -15.95
C SER A 279 21.89 36.65 -16.74
N SER A 280 21.81 36.74 -18.07
CA SER A 280 22.96 36.52 -18.92
C SER A 280 22.78 37.17 -20.30
N ILE A 281 23.90 37.46 -20.97
CA ILE A 281 23.96 37.95 -22.35
C ILE A 281 24.90 37.03 -23.12
N SER A 282 24.41 36.44 -24.19
CA SER A 282 25.22 35.62 -25.12
C SER A 282 25.91 36.54 -26.11
N TYR A 283 27.23 36.63 -26.08
CA TYR A 283 28.04 37.40 -27.03
C TYR A 283 28.27 36.61 -28.36
N ILE A 284 27.54 35.50 -28.57
CA ILE A 284 27.54 34.78 -29.83
C ILE A 284 26.45 35.40 -30.71
N ASN A 285 26.86 35.96 -31.85
CA ASN A 285 25.91 36.58 -32.79
C ASN A 285 24.95 35.53 -33.36
N GLN A 286 23.69 35.88 -33.41
CA GLN A 286 22.69 35.11 -34.14
C GLN A 286 22.47 35.81 -35.49
N THR A 287 22.72 35.09 -36.56
CA THR A 287 22.36 35.55 -37.92
C THR A 287 21.01 34.92 -38.23
N ASP A 288 19.94 35.68 -37.98
CA ASP A 288 18.62 35.24 -38.40
C ASP A 288 18.47 35.67 -39.89
N GLU A 289 18.07 34.72 -40.77
CA GLU A 289 17.90 34.97 -42.22
C GLU A 289 16.85 36.06 -42.55
N LYS A 290 16.13 36.54 -41.51
CA LYS A 290 15.10 37.59 -41.62
C LYS A 290 15.44 38.89 -40.92
N ALA A 291 16.55 39.01 -40.19
CA ALA A 291 16.92 40.22 -39.47
C ALA A 291 17.95 41.04 -40.25
N THR A 292 17.67 42.31 -40.45
CA THR A 292 18.62 43.29 -41.01
C THR A 292 19.61 43.74 -39.91
N GLY A 293 20.54 42.85 -39.52
CA GLY A 293 21.60 43.25 -38.54
C GLY A 293 22.03 42.11 -37.64
N THR A 294 23.14 42.33 -36.93
CA THR A 294 23.66 41.42 -35.93
C THR A 294 22.86 41.57 -34.62
N THR A 295 22.31 40.45 -34.13
CA THR A 295 21.59 40.39 -32.83
C THR A 295 22.27 39.46 -31.87
N TYR A 296 22.08 39.70 -30.59
CA TYR A 296 22.59 38.93 -29.47
C TYR A 296 21.45 38.50 -28.56
N LYS A 297 21.53 37.29 -27.96
CA LYS A 297 20.53 36.80 -27.03
C LYS A 297 20.81 37.29 -25.62
N ALA A 298 19.79 37.83 -24.97
CA ALA A 298 19.81 38.03 -23.53
C ALA A 298 18.71 37.21 -22.88
N TYR A 299 18.97 36.77 -21.69
CA TYR A 299 18.04 35.95 -20.88
C TYR A 299 17.63 36.76 -19.66
N ILE A 300 16.34 36.83 -19.43
CA ILE A 300 15.75 37.59 -18.32
C ILE A 300 15.06 36.57 -17.42
N ASN A 301 15.50 36.52 -16.16
CA ASN A 301 14.80 35.78 -15.10
C ASN A 301 13.69 36.67 -14.56
N PHE A 302 12.54 36.12 -14.31
CA PHE A 302 11.43 36.80 -13.65
C PHE A 302 10.67 35.82 -12.74
N GLU A 303 9.95 36.34 -11.77
CA GLU A 303 9.05 35.58 -10.94
C GLU A 303 7.66 35.61 -11.61
N PRO A 304 7.15 34.44 -12.07
CA PRO A 304 5.84 34.36 -12.74
C PRO A 304 4.65 34.61 -11.81
#